data_289e17b1eca5821c9c9bdaad67ac4f69
#
_entry.id   289e17b1eca5821c9c9bdaad67ac4f69
#
_cell.length_a   1.000
_cell.length_b   1.000
_cell.length_c   1.000
_cell.angle_alpha   90.00
_cell.angle_beta   90.00
_cell.angle_gamma   90.00
#
_symmetry.space_group_name_H-M   'P 1'
#
loop_
_entity.id
_entity.type
_entity.pdbx_description
1 polymer ?
#
loop_
_entity_poly.entity_id
_entity_poly.type
_entity_poly.pdbx_seq_one_letter_code
_entity_poly.pdbx_strand_id
1 'polypeptide(L)'
;MANARVRGRPIAPLVLSAQERAYLERQVRRHRVARSLSERCRVILRCADGVASKDVAAELGLHEHTVGKWRRRFLKDRCEGLLDEARPGRPRSIDDDQVAAVIERTLRTTPVDATHWSIRSMAAEAGFSHTTIRRMWAAFGLQPHRSQTFKLSTDPLFVDKVRDIVGLYLSPPNRALVLSIDEKSQIQALDREQPVLPMMPGVPERRTHSYVRHGTTSLFAALDVASGFVIGKCYKRHRAAEFLNFLKEIDAQVPEGLDVHIVMDNYATHKTPKIKAWLARRPQYHVHFTPTSASWINQVERWFAELARKRLRRGVHTSVRQLEADIRAFIDRHNQNPRPFKWTKSADQILASVKRFCHKAQQTLCSEL
;
A
#
# COMPACT_ATOMS: atom_id res chain seq x y z
N MET A 1 -58.54 1.22 -60.97
CA MET A 1 -57.68 0.73 -59.92
C MET A 1 -56.24 1.25 -60.17
N ALA A 2 -55.84 2.25 -59.44
CA ALA A 2 -54.56 2.94 -59.65
C ALA A 2 -53.46 2.21 -58.91
N ASN A 3 -52.50 1.67 -59.67
CA ASN A 3 -51.28 1.04 -59.13
C ASN A 3 -50.40 2.12 -58.56
N ALA A 4 -50.33 2.27 -57.23
CA ALA A 4 -49.41 3.14 -56.53
C ALA A 4 -47.96 2.56 -56.68
N ARG A 5 -47.18 3.15 -57.58
CA ARG A 5 -45.73 2.88 -57.71
C ARG A 5 -45.03 3.28 -56.40
N VAL A 6 -44.65 2.28 -55.60
CA VAL A 6 -43.77 2.46 -54.46
C VAL A 6 -42.38 2.86 -54.98
N ARG A 7 -42.09 4.19 -54.96
CA ARG A 7 -40.77 4.72 -55.27
C ARG A 7 -39.87 4.51 -54.05
N GLY A 8 -39.00 3.52 -54.08
CA GLY A 8 -37.96 3.32 -53.08
C GLY A 8 -37.18 2.04 -53.38
N ARG A 9 -35.84 2.08 -53.16
CA ARG A 9 -34.97 0.89 -53.24
C ARG A 9 -35.49 -0.15 -52.25
N PRO A 10 -35.70 -1.43 -52.63
CA PRO A 10 -36.18 -2.46 -51.73
C PRO A 10 -35.20 -2.61 -50.56
N ILE A 11 -35.72 -2.46 -49.35
CA ILE A 11 -34.93 -2.56 -48.13
C ILE A 11 -34.76 -4.08 -47.83
N ALA A 12 -33.52 -4.54 -47.72
CA ALA A 12 -33.24 -5.92 -47.41
C ALA A 12 -33.98 -6.39 -46.13
N PRO A 13 -34.64 -7.56 -46.15
CA PRO A 13 -35.35 -8.07 -44.99
C PRO A 13 -34.38 -8.27 -43.83
N LEU A 14 -34.81 -7.91 -42.62
CA LEU A 14 -34.02 -8.09 -41.40
C LEU A 14 -34.50 -9.38 -40.73
N VAL A 15 -33.67 -10.42 -40.79
CA VAL A 15 -33.98 -11.74 -40.22
C VAL A 15 -33.17 -11.88 -38.91
N LEU A 16 -33.83 -12.27 -37.83
CA LEU A 16 -33.22 -12.58 -36.52
C LEU A 16 -33.21 -14.08 -36.29
N SER A 17 -32.12 -14.59 -35.75
CA SER A 17 -32.09 -15.92 -35.14
C SER A 17 -32.91 -15.94 -33.85
N ALA A 18 -33.35 -17.14 -33.41
CA ALA A 18 -34.03 -17.28 -32.11
C ALA A 18 -33.21 -16.74 -30.94
N GLN A 19 -31.89 -16.94 -30.96
CA GLN A 19 -30.98 -16.47 -29.94
C GLN A 19 -30.85 -14.94 -29.93
N GLU A 20 -30.75 -14.32 -31.09
CA GLU A 20 -30.70 -12.86 -31.24
C GLU A 20 -31.98 -12.20 -30.77
N ARG A 21 -33.16 -12.75 -31.17
CA ARG A 21 -34.44 -12.25 -30.70
C ARG A 21 -34.53 -12.30 -29.18
N ALA A 22 -34.22 -13.44 -28.58
CA ALA A 22 -34.22 -13.61 -27.12
C ALA A 22 -33.24 -12.64 -26.41
N TYR A 23 -32.04 -12.39 -27.01
CA TYR A 23 -31.08 -11.41 -26.48
C TYR A 23 -31.67 -9.99 -26.51
N LEU A 24 -32.20 -9.54 -27.65
CA LEU A 24 -32.75 -8.20 -27.83
C LEU A 24 -33.96 -7.96 -26.90
N GLU A 25 -34.88 -8.91 -26.80
CA GLU A 25 -36.04 -8.84 -25.89
C GLU A 25 -35.59 -8.75 -24.43
N ARG A 26 -34.59 -9.55 -24.04
CA ARG A 26 -33.99 -9.48 -22.69
C ARG A 26 -33.40 -8.13 -22.40
N GLN A 27 -32.69 -7.47 -23.36
CA GLN A 27 -32.15 -6.14 -23.17
C GLN A 27 -33.23 -5.07 -23.00
N VAL A 28 -34.35 -5.21 -23.73
CA VAL A 28 -35.49 -4.30 -23.60
C VAL A 28 -36.18 -4.41 -22.23
N ARG A 29 -36.27 -5.64 -21.64
CA ARG A 29 -36.91 -5.88 -20.33
C ARG A 29 -36.06 -5.54 -19.13
N ARG A 30 -34.72 -5.40 -19.27
CA ARG A 30 -33.79 -5.14 -18.16
C ARG A 30 -33.88 -3.71 -17.65
N HIS A 31 -34.15 -3.53 -16.36
CA HIS A 31 -34.22 -2.20 -15.72
C HIS A 31 -32.89 -1.46 -15.65
N ARG A 32 -31.72 -2.16 -15.72
CA ARG A 32 -30.36 -1.59 -15.58
C ARG A 32 -29.57 -1.57 -16.89
N VAL A 33 -30.24 -1.42 -18.02
CA VAL A 33 -29.60 -1.26 -19.34
C VAL A 33 -29.58 0.23 -19.70
N ALA A 34 -28.51 0.69 -20.37
CA ALA A 34 -28.49 2.02 -20.92
C ALA A 34 -29.71 2.26 -21.82
N ARG A 35 -30.44 3.35 -21.58
CA ARG A 35 -31.67 3.70 -22.34
C ARG A 35 -31.43 3.64 -23.85
N SER A 36 -30.27 4.14 -24.29
CA SER A 36 -29.83 4.12 -25.68
C SER A 36 -29.77 2.70 -26.28
N LEU A 37 -29.27 1.70 -25.53
CA LEU A 37 -29.18 0.33 -25.98
C LEU A 37 -30.57 -0.32 -26.05
N SER A 38 -31.43 -0.07 -25.07
CA SER A 38 -32.80 -0.56 -25.07
C SER A 38 -33.59 -0.01 -26.26
N GLU A 39 -33.46 1.29 -26.59
CA GLU A 39 -34.08 1.90 -27.77
C GLU A 39 -33.60 1.25 -29.09
N ARG A 40 -32.28 1.02 -29.22
CA ARG A 40 -31.70 0.35 -30.40
C ARG A 40 -32.21 -1.09 -30.54
N CYS A 41 -32.34 -1.83 -29.46
CA CYS A 41 -32.93 -3.17 -29.47
C CYS A 41 -34.39 -3.14 -29.93
N ARG A 42 -35.19 -2.18 -29.47
CA ARG A 42 -36.58 -2.00 -29.93
C ARG A 42 -36.64 -1.72 -31.42
N VAL A 43 -35.77 -0.83 -31.95
CA VAL A 43 -35.71 -0.55 -33.39
C VAL A 43 -35.48 -1.82 -34.18
N ILE A 44 -34.54 -2.67 -33.78
CA ILE A 44 -34.21 -3.90 -34.50
C ILE A 44 -35.35 -4.92 -34.42
N LEU A 45 -35.96 -5.10 -33.25
CA LEU A 45 -37.13 -6.00 -33.07
C LEU A 45 -38.29 -5.60 -33.98
N ARG A 46 -38.65 -4.31 -33.99
CA ARG A 46 -39.75 -3.82 -34.83
C ARG A 46 -39.44 -3.93 -36.34
N CYS A 47 -38.19 -3.66 -36.73
CA CYS A 47 -37.76 -3.87 -38.12
C CYS A 47 -37.80 -5.35 -38.53
N ALA A 48 -37.50 -6.28 -37.61
CA ALA A 48 -37.57 -7.71 -37.85
C ALA A 48 -39.02 -8.25 -37.91
N ASP A 49 -39.96 -7.56 -37.25
CA ASP A 49 -41.38 -7.85 -37.34
C ASP A 49 -42.01 -7.34 -38.67
N GLY A 50 -41.19 -6.82 -39.60
CA GLY A 50 -41.63 -6.38 -40.92
C GLY A 50 -42.16 -4.95 -40.97
N VAL A 51 -42.06 -4.18 -39.86
CA VAL A 51 -42.51 -2.77 -39.83
C VAL A 51 -41.56 -1.90 -40.65
N ALA A 52 -42.12 -1.03 -41.50
CA ALA A 52 -41.29 -0.13 -42.33
C ALA A 52 -40.51 0.86 -41.44
N SER A 53 -39.29 1.21 -41.85
CA SER A 53 -38.41 2.07 -41.04
C SER A 53 -39.02 3.43 -40.72
N LYS A 54 -39.88 3.96 -41.55
CA LYS A 54 -40.64 5.20 -41.32
C LYS A 54 -41.63 5.04 -40.16
N ASP A 55 -42.34 3.93 -40.13
CA ASP A 55 -43.36 3.66 -39.10
C ASP A 55 -42.69 3.34 -37.75
N VAL A 56 -41.54 2.62 -37.76
CA VAL A 56 -40.70 2.41 -36.56
C VAL A 56 -40.18 3.74 -36.01
N ALA A 57 -39.78 4.67 -36.88
CA ALA A 57 -39.33 5.99 -36.48
C ALA A 57 -40.45 6.79 -35.80
N ALA A 58 -41.66 6.76 -36.39
CA ALA A 58 -42.82 7.43 -35.81
C ALA A 58 -43.23 6.80 -34.46
N GLU A 59 -43.26 5.46 -34.37
CA GLU A 59 -43.64 4.72 -33.15
C GLU A 59 -42.68 5.00 -31.97
N LEU A 60 -41.39 5.07 -32.25
CA LEU A 60 -40.35 5.24 -31.21
C LEU A 60 -39.92 6.71 -30.99
N GLY A 61 -40.50 7.67 -31.70
CA GLY A 61 -40.14 9.07 -31.61
C GLY A 61 -38.72 9.36 -32.13
N LEU A 62 -38.26 8.59 -33.12
CA LEU A 62 -36.91 8.70 -33.67
C LEU A 62 -36.95 9.27 -35.10
N HIS A 63 -35.80 9.77 -35.57
CA HIS A 63 -35.63 10.15 -36.96
C HIS A 63 -35.37 8.91 -37.85
N GLU A 64 -35.91 8.88 -39.06
CA GLU A 64 -35.74 7.73 -40.01
C GLU A 64 -34.27 7.36 -40.27
N HIS A 65 -33.38 8.37 -40.36
CA HIS A 65 -31.95 8.14 -40.48
C HIS A 65 -31.33 7.36 -39.30
N THR A 66 -31.87 7.57 -38.08
CA THR A 66 -31.44 6.85 -36.87
C THR A 66 -31.85 5.37 -36.96
N VAL A 67 -33.05 5.08 -37.39
CA VAL A 67 -33.55 3.72 -37.63
C VAL A 67 -32.68 3.03 -38.70
N GLY A 68 -32.47 3.74 -39.85
CA GLY A 68 -31.63 3.25 -40.94
C GLY A 68 -30.15 3.00 -40.52
N LYS A 69 -29.61 3.87 -39.65
CA LYS A 69 -28.26 3.70 -39.08
C LYS A 69 -28.17 2.40 -38.28
N TRP A 70 -29.04 2.19 -37.33
CA TRP A 70 -28.99 1.03 -36.45
C TRP A 70 -29.29 -0.27 -37.18
N ARG A 71 -30.20 -0.25 -38.16
CA ARG A 71 -30.48 -1.38 -39.04
C ARG A 71 -29.22 -1.78 -39.83
N ARG A 72 -28.50 -0.83 -40.46
CA ARG A 72 -27.26 -1.10 -41.19
C ARG A 72 -26.16 -1.68 -40.28
N ARG A 73 -26.00 -1.12 -39.08
CA ARG A 73 -25.00 -1.61 -38.11
C ARG A 73 -25.35 -3.03 -37.67
N PHE A 74 -26.61 -3.31 -37.40
CA PHE A 74 -27.06 -4.66 -37.04
C PHE A 74 -26.86 -5.65 -38.18
N LEU A 75 -27.17 -5.29 -39.42
CA LEU A 75 -26.94 -6.16 -40.59
C LEU A 75 -25.47 -6.48 -40.81
N LYS A 76 -24.57 -5.54 -40.46
CA LYS A 76 -23.11 -5.70 -40.57
C LYS A 76 -22.54 -6.50 -39.41
N ASP A 77 -22.81 -6.09 -38.19
CA ASP A 77 -22.10 -6.51 -36.97
C ASP A 77 -23.03 -7.19 -35.96
N ARG A 78 -24.27 -7.52 -36.37
CA ARG A 78 -25.31 -8.18 -35.54
C ARG A 78 -25.52 -7.44 -34.19
N CYS A 79 -25.63 -8.16 -33.08
CA CYS A 79 -25.87 -7.60 -31.74
C CYS A 79 -24.75 -6.69 -31.28
N GLU A 80 -23.49 -6.96 -31.65
CA GLU A 80 -22.33 -6.12 -31.35
C GLU A 80 -22.46 -4.73 -31.96
N GLY A 81 -23.03 -4.62 -33.16
CA GLY A 81 -23.28 -3.35 -33.85
C GLY A 81 -24.19 -2.38 -33.08
N LEU A 82 -24.94 -2.86 -32.08
CA LEU A 82 -25.82 -2.03 -31.25
C LEU A 82 -25.09 -1.43 -30.02
N LEU A 83 -23.90 -1.92 -29.71
CA LEU A 83 -23.09 -1.39 -28.59
C LEU A 83 -22.48 -0.03 -28.94
N ASP A 84 -22.18 0.75 -27.90
CA ASP A 84 -21.45 2.00 -28.08
C ASP A 84 -19.97 1.69 -28.37
N GLU A 85 -19.47 2.27 -29.43
CA GLU A 85 -18.02 2.27 -29.69
C GLU A 85 -17.29 3.17 -28.67
N ALA A 86 -16.10 2.75 -28.28
CA ALA A 86 -15.23 3.60 -27.48
C ALA A 86 -15.03 4.95 -28.19
N ARG A 87 -15.42 6.02 -27.54
CA ARG A 87 -15.20 7.37 -28.12
C ARG A 87 -13.73 7.66 -28.09
N PRO A 88 -13.10 8.04 -29.22
CA PRO A 88 -11.75 8.53 -29.20
C PRO A 88 -11.71 9.78 -28.30
N GLY A 89 -10.97 9.71 -27.19
CA GLY A 89 -10.79 10.87 -26.32
C GLY A 89 -10.08 12.02 -27.07
N ARG A 90 -9.88 13.15 -26.36
CA ARG A 90 -9.06 14.24 -26.91
C ARG A 90 -7.67 13.69 -27.28
N PRO A 91 -7.15 13.95 -28.47
CA PRO A 91 -5.80 13.55 -28.87
C PRO A 91 -4.77 14.02 -27.82
N ARG A 92 -3.74 13.19 -27.58
CA ARG A 92 -2.65 13.56 -26.68
C ARG A 92 -1.92 14.78 -27.26
N SER A 93 -1.73 15.79 -26.43
CA SER A 93 -0.95 17.00 -26.79
C SER A 93 0.52 16.91 -26.37
N ILE A 94 0.89 15.86 -25.64
CA ILE A 94 2.24 15.58 -25.15
C ILE A 94 2.60 14.20 -25.68
N ASP A 95 3.67 14.13 -26.44
CA ASP A 95 4.17 12.90 -27.01
C ASP A 95 5.03 12.09 -26.03
N ASP A 96 5.42 10.90 -26.43
CA ASP A 96 6.18 10.00 -25.56
C ASP A 96 7.63 10.47 -25.39
N ASP A 97 8.22 11.16 -26.38
CA ASP A 97 9.57 11.71 -26.29
C ASP A 97 9.65 12.84 -25.28
N GLN A 98 8.65 13.72 -25.24
CA GLN A 98 8.53 14.77 -24.23
C GLN A 98 8.38 14.17 -22.81
N VAL A 99 7.61 13.09 -22.66
CA VAL A 99 7.50 12.36 -21.38
C VAL A 99 8.85 11.75 -21.00
N ALA A 100 9.52 11.07 -21.94
CA ALA A 100 10.83 10.46 -21.71
C ALA A 100 11.88 11.49 -21.29
N ALA A 101 11.91 12.66 -21.91
CA ALA A 101 12.83 13.76 -21.57
C ALA A 101 12.61 14.26 -20.12
N VAL A 102 11.35 14.41 -19.67
CA VAL A 102 11.04 14.80 -18.30
C VAL A 102 11.50 13.73 -17.31
N ILE A 103 11.25 12.45 -17.63
CA ILE A 103 11.65 11.32 -16.78
C ILE A 103 13.17 11.24 -16.67
N GLU A 104 13.88 11.29 -17.79
CA GLU A 104 15.33 11.25 -17.84
C GLU A 104 15.96 12.42 -17.05
N ARG A 105 15.47 13.65 -17.26
CA ARG A 105 15.91 14.82 -16.50
C ARG A 105 15.68 14.65 -15.00
N THR A 106 14.51 14.11 -14.60
CA THR A 106 14.18 13.84 -13.19
C THR A 106 15.15 12.85 -12.56
N LEU A 107 15.58 11.82 -13.30
CA LEU A 107 16.42 10.75 -12.77
C LEU A 107 17.92 11.07 -12.78
N ARG A 108 18.39 11.88 -13.76
CA ARG A 108 19.83 12.09 -14.01
C ARG A 108 20.33 13.47 -13.61
N THR A 109 19.45 14.40 -13.33
CA THR A 109 19.86 15.78 -12.98
C THR A 109 19.21 16.26 -11.69
N THR A 110 19.79 17.30 -11.11
CA THR A 110 19.22 18.03 -9.98
C THR A 110 19.04 19.50 -10.38
N PRO A 111 18.09 20.23 -9.79
CA PRO A 111 18.01 21.68 -9.99
C PRO A 111 19.23 22.39 -9.39
N VAL A 112 19.58 23.55 -9.89
CA VAL A 112 20.76 24.31 -9.48
C VAL A 112 20.69 24.74 -8.01
N ASP A 113 19.50 25.02 -7.52
CA ASP A 113 19.21 25.58 -6.21
C ASP A 113 18.66 24.58 -5.18
N ALA A 114 18.55 23.29 -5.55
CA ALA A 114 17.99 22.26 -4.66
C ALA A 114 18.61 20.88 -4.90
N THR A 115 18.50 20.02 -3.90
CA THR A 115 19.03 18.64 -3.94
C THR A 115 18.13 17.67 -4.74
N HIS A 116 16.92 18.05 -5.06
CA HIS A 116 15.97 17.21 -5.79
C HIS A 116 14.90 18.06 -6.50
N TRP A 117 14.33 17.52 -7.57
CA TRP A 117 13.26 18.17 -8.30
C TRP A 117 11.96 18.18 -7.49
N SER A 118 11.34 19.36 -7.39
CA SER A 118 9.95 19.51 -6.98
C SER A 118 9.04 19.52 -8.23
N ILE A 119 7.74 19.26 -8.04
CA ILE A 119 6.78 19.38 -9.14
C ILE A 119 6.82 20.79 -9.77
N ARG A 120 7.00 21.82 -8.95
CA ARG A 120 7.03 23.22 -9.42
C ARG A 120 8.28 23.54 -10.21
N SER A 121 9.46 23.15 -9.70
CA SER A 121 10.73 23.40 -10.39
C SER A 121 10.81 22.62 -11.71
N MET A 122 10.39 21.36 -11.73
CA MET A 122 10.35 20.56 -12.95
C MET A 122 9.31 21.11 -13.95
N ALA A 123 8.17 21.62 -13.49
CA ALA A 123 7.17 22.24 -14.37
C ALA A 123 7.70 23.49 -15.04
N ALA A 124 8.41 24.34 -14.31
CA ALA A 124 9.05 25.54 -14.86
C ALA A 124 10.14 25.17 -15.86
N GLU A 125 10.99 24.21 -15.54
CA GLU A 125 12.10 23.75 -16.37
C GLU A 125 11.66 23.05 -17.64
N ALA A 126 10.63 22.22 -17.58
CA ALA A 126 10.14 21.44 -18.71
C ALA A 126 9.05 22.15 -19.54
N GLY A 127 8.57 23.32 -19.12
CA GLY A 127 7.51 24.08 -19.79
C GLY A 127 6.13 23.42 -19.71
N PHE A 128 5.88 22.57 -18.71
CA PHE A 128 4.60 21.89 -18.52
C PHE A 128 3.85 22.40 -17.28
N SER A 129 2.55 22.12 -17.22
CA SER A 129 1.77 22.40 -16.01
C SER A 129 2.17 21.48 -14.84
N HIS A 130 2.01 21.96 -13.61
CA HIS A 130 2.23 21.18 -12.38
C HIS A 130 1.43 19.86 -12.38
N THR A 131 0.19 19.90 -12.89
CA THR A 131 -0.67 18.72 -13.00
C THR A 131 -0.13 17.71 -13.97
N THR A 132 0.48 18.15 -15.07
CA THR A 132 1.14 17.28 -16.06
C THR A 132 2.33 16.57 -15.46
N ILE A 133 3.26 17.29 -14.83
CA ILE A 133 4.42 16.70 -14.15
C ILE A 133 3.97 15.71 -13.08
N ARG A 134 2.98 16.07 -12.26
CA ARG A 134 2.44 15.15 -11.24
C ARG A 134 1.90 13.85 -11.85
N ARG A 135 1.19 13.93 -12.99
CA ARG A 135 0.66 12.75 -13.68
C ARG A 135 1.78 11.89 -14.26
N MET A 136 2.79 12.51 -14.89
CA MET A 136 3.96 11.80 -15.41
C MET A 136 4.68 11.06 -14.28
N TRP A 137 5.04 11.76 -13.20
CA TRP A 137 5.72 11.14 -12.07
C TRP A 137 4.91 10.04 -11.40
N ALA A 138 3.59 10.22 -11.27
CA ALA A 138 2.72 9.19 -10.71
C ALA A 138 2.68 7.93 -11.59
N ALA A 139 2.61 8.09 -12.93
CA ALA A 139 2.60 6.98 -13.87
C ALA A 139 3.90 6.14 -13.82
N PHE A 140 5.05 6.80 -13.58
CA PHE A 140 6.36 6.14 -13.47
C PHE A 140 6.79 5.87 -12.02
N GLY A 141 5.94 6.13 -11.02
CA GLY A 141 6.24 5.89 -9.60
C GLY A 141 7.35 6.78 -9.03
N LEU A 142 7.65 7.92 -9.67
CA LEU A 142 8.71 8.83 -9.26
C LEU A 142 8.28 9.72 -8.11
N GLN A 143 9.12 9.79 -7.08
CA GLN A 143 8.91 10.61 -5.88
C GLN A 143 10.26 11.26 -5.45
N PRO A 144 10.77 12.26 -6.20
CA PRO A 144 12.11 12.82 -5.97
C PRO A 144 12.32 13.40 -4.56
N HIS A 145 11.23 13.87 -3.91
CA HIS A 145 11.23 14.39 -2.54
C HIS A 145 11.35 13.33 -1.45
N ARG A 146 11.33 12.05 -1.81
CA ARG A 146 11.46 10.94 -0.85
C ARG A 146 12.83 10.31 -0.99
N SER A 147 13.58 10.35 0.09
CA SER A 147 14.77 9.52 0.27
C SER A 147 14.49 8.43 1.29
N GLN A 148 15.04 7.26 1.07
CA GLN A 148 15.01 6.17 2.04
C GLN A 148 16.45 5.81 2.36
N THR A 149 16.77 5.74 3.65
CA THR A 149 18.06 5.23 4.08
C THR A 149 18.10 3.72 3.88
N PHE A 150 19.13 3.23 3.24
CA PHE A 150 19.40 1.82 3.07
C PHE A 150 20.84 1.53 3.46
N LYS A 151 21.05 0.45 4.22
CA LYS A 151 22.36 -0.07 4.56
C LYS A 151 22.42 -1.55 4.22
N LEU A 152 23.39 -1.94 3.41
CA LEU A 152 23.65 -3.35 3.16
C LEU A 152 24.21 -3.99 4.42
N SER A 153 23.71 -5.17 4.74
CA SER A 153 24.27 -5.98 5.82
C SER A 153 25.64 -6.52 5.43
N THR A 154 26.58 -6.41 6.36
CA THR A 154 27.91 -7.05 6.26
C THR A 154 27.97 -8.38 6.98
N ASP A 155 26.82 -8.91 7.41
CA ASP A 155 26.75 -10.18 8.12
C ASP A 155 27.02 -11.35 7.17
N PRO A 156 28.05 -12.18 7.40
CA PRO A 156 28.38 -13.31 6.53
C PRO A 156 27.28 -14.36 6.49
N LEU A 157 26.45 -14.47 7.54
CA LEU A 157 25.31 -15.39 7.64
C LEU A 157 23.99 -14.72 7.26
N PHE A 158 24.03 -13.63 6.49
CA PHE A 158 22.84 -12.85 6.13
C PHE A 158 21.74 -13.71 5.53
N VAL A 159 22.09 -14.56 4.56
CA VAL A 159 21.12 -15.38 3.82
C VAL A 159 20.45 -16.40 4.76
N ASP A 160 21.25 -17.07 5.57
CA ASP A 160 20.78 -18.13 6.49
C ASP A 160 19.85 -17.53 7.56
N LYS A 161 20.25 -16.42 8.16
CA LYS A 161 19.44 -15.70 9.16
C LYS A 161 18.13 -15.17 8.60
N VAL A 162 18.14 -14.65 7.36
CA VAL A 162 16.89 -14.21 6.69
C VAL A 162 15.97 -15.40 6.46
N ARG A 163 16.49 -16.54 6.00
CA ARG A 163 15.69 -17.74 5.77
C ARG A 163 15.12 -18.30 7.07
N ASP A 164 15.92 -18.36 8.11
CA ASP A 164 15.54 -18.84 9.44
C ASP A 164 14.38 -17.99 10.01
N ILE A 165 14.56 -16.69 10.12
CA ILE A 165 13.56 -15.78 10.70
C ILE A 165 12.29 -15.71 9.86
N VAL A 166 12.41 -15.59 8.53
CA VAL A 166 11.24 -15.57 7.64
C VAL A 166 10.51 -16.90 7.67
N GLY A 167 11.23 -18.03 7.80
CA GLY A 167 10.65 -19.35 8.01
C GLY A 167 9.76 -19.37 9.25
N LEU A 168 10.26 -18.88 10.39
CA LEU A 168 9.49 -18.78 11.64
C LEU A 168 8.23 -17.90 11.49
N TYR A 169 8.28 -16.83 10.72
CA TYR A 169 7.13 -15.94 10.53
C TYR A 169 6.06 -16.52 9.60
N LEU A 170 6.45 -17.29 8.60
CA LEU A 170 5.52 -17.88 7.63
C LEU A 170 4.97 -19.23 8.09
N SER A 171 5.77 -19.99 8.84
CA SER A 171 5.44 -21.36 9.30
C SER A 171 6.04 -21.58 10.69
N PRO A 172 5.46 -21.00 11.73
CA PRO A 172 5.93 -21.20 13.10
C PRO A 172 5.82 -22.69 13.47
N PRO A 173 6.73 -23.22 14.30
CA PRO A 173 6.66 -24.61 14.77
C PRO A 173 5.37 -24.85 15.57
N ASN A 174 4.90 -26.08 15.52
CA ASN A 174 3.75 -26.50 16.33
C ASN A 174 4.10 -26.44 17.84
N ARG A 175 3.17 -25.94 18.65
CA ARG A 175 3.35 -25.77 20.11
C ARG A 175 4.52 -24.87 20.50
N ALA A 176 4.79 -23.86 19.69
CA ALA A 176 5.82 -22.86 19.91
C ALA A 176 5.25 -21.45 19.97
N LEU A 177 5.87 -20.60 20.78
CA LEU A 177 5.63 -19.15 20.83
C LEU A 177 6.78 -18.45 20.11
N VAL A 178 6.47 -17.61 19.13
CA VAL A 178 7.47 -16.82 18.38
C VAL A 178 7.39 -15.37 18.82
N LEU A 179 8.40 -14.91 19.55
CA LEU A 179 8.50 -13.56 20.07
C LEU A 179 9.53 -12.73 19.31
N SER A 180 9.12 -11.59 18.76
CA SER A 180 10.04 -10.55 18.30
C SER A 180 10.34 -9.60 19.45
N ILE A 181 11.61 -9.54 19.87
CA ILE A 181 12.04 -8.75 21.04
C ILE A 181 13.00 -7.65 20.59
N ASP A 182 12.83 -6.45 21.16
CA ASP A 182 13.75 -5.32 20.97
C ASP A 182 13.56 -4.27 22.05
N GLU A 183 14.46 -3.26 22.07
CA GLU A 183 14.32 -2.12 22.94
C GLU A 183 14.21 -0.79 22.18
N LYS A 184 13.22 0.00 22.55
CA LYS A 184 13.15 1.42 22.18
C LYS A 184 13.80 2.25 23.25
N SER A 185 15.08 2.56 23.03
CA SER A 185 15.89 3.30 23.99
C SER A 185 15.58 4.81 23.98
N GLN A 186 15.86 5.48 25.10
CA GLN A 186 15.86 6.94 25.25
C GLN A 186 14.58 7.65 24.77
N ILE A 187 13.42 7.10 25.09
CA ILE A 187 12.14 7.78 24.86
C ILE A 187 12.07 8.99 25.77
N GLN A 188 11.94 10.19 25.22
CA GLN A 188 11.98 11.44 25.96
C GLN A 188 10.60 11.85 26.46
N ALA A 189 10.50 12.24 27.74
CA ALA A 189 9.37 12.96 28.26
C ALA A 189 9.50 14.43 27.86
N LEU A 190 8.73 14.85 26.87
CA LEU A 190 8.76 16.19 26.30
C LEU A 190 7.49 16.94 26.68
N ASP A 191 7.66 18.09 27.28
CA ASP A 191 6.60 19.06 27.54
C ASP A 191 6.77 20.28 26.64
N ARG A 192 5.68 20.92 26.24
CA ARG A 192 5.72 22.14 25.45
C ARG A 192 5.80 23.35 26.39
N GLU A 193 6.66 24.32 26.07
CA GLU A 193 6.77 25.55 26.88
C GLU A 193 5.48 26.36 26.92
N GLN A 194 4.65 26.24 25.89
CA GLN A 194 3.37 26.92 25.82
C GLN A 194 2.25 25.93 25.44
N PRO A 195 1.01 26.21 25.88
CA PRO A 195 -0.14 25.38 25.51
C PRO A 195 -0.28 25.24 23.98
N VAL A 196 -0.72 24.09 23.56
CA VAL A 196 -1.05 23.82 22.16
C VAL A 196 -2.29 24.61 21.78
N LEU A 197 -2.22 25.38 20.70
CA LEU A 197 -3.41 26.01 20.12
C LEU A 197 -4.21 24.94 19.39
N PRO A 198 -5.48 24.69 19.77
CA PRO A 198 -6.28 23.64 19.18
C PRO A 198 -6.59 23.89 17.71
N MET A 199 -6.85 22.82 16.98
CA MET A 199 -7.30 22.90 15.59
C MET A 199 -8.71 23.52 15.53
N MET A 200 -8.90 24.44 14.57
CA MET A 200 -10.20 25.03 14.22
C MET A 200 -10.48 24.86 12.73
N PRO A 201 -11.73 24.98 12.25
CA PRO A 201 -12.03 24.94 10.83
C PRO A 201 -11.15 25.92 10.04
N GLY A 202 -10.41 25.41 9.05
CA GLY A 202 -9.47 26.18 8.23
C GLY A 202 -8.13 26.53 8.90
N VAL A 203 -7.93 26.22 10.18
CA VAL A 203 -6.69 26.52 10.92
C VAL A 203 -6.15 25.21 11.52
N PRO A 204 -4.93 24.75 11.12
CA PRO A 204 -4.32 23.58 11.71
C PRO A 204 -3.91 23.82 13.16
N GLU A 205 -3.81 22.75 13.94
CA GLU A 205 -3.21 22.77 15.27
C GLU A 205 -1.82 23.39 15.23
N ARG A 206 -1.52 24.33 16.12
CA ARG A 206 -0.22 24.99 16.22
C ARG A 206 0.44 24.67 17.55
N ARG A 207 1.70 24.33 17.48
CA ARG A 207 2.58 24.00 18.63
C ARG A 207 3.84 24.82 18.59
N THR A 208 4.35 25.17 19.76
CA THR A 208 5.69 25.74 19.84
C THR A 208 6.72 24.70 19.42
N HIS A 209 7.82 25.14 18.82
CA HIS A 209 8.97 24.28 18.52
C HIS A 209 9.83 24.02 19.76
N SER A 210 9.82 24.90 20.74
CA SER A 210 10.52 24.76 22.01
C SER A 210 9.80 23.75 22.92
N TYR A 211 10.61 23.03 23.70
CA TYR A 211 10.14 22.02 24.63
C TYR A 211 11.08 21.87 25.82
N VAL A 212 10.51 21.47 26.96
CA VAL A 212 11.23 21.10 28.18
C VAL A 212 11.39 19.59 28.23
N ARG A 213 12.59 19.11 28.60
CA ARG A 213 12.87 17.68 28.77
C ARG A 213 12.78 17.31 30.24
N HIS A 214 11.89 16.42 30.59
CA HIS A 214 11.70 15.91 31.95
C HIS A 214 12.42 14.59 32.23
N GLY A 215 13.26 14.13 31.28
CA GLY A 215 14.03 12.90 31.38
C GLY A 215 13.68 11.88 30.30
N THR A 216 14.23 10.68 30.45
CA THR A 216 14.09 9.59 29.47
C THR A 216 13.72 8.27 30.13
N THR A 217 13.08 7.39 29.37
CA THR A 217 12.89 5.98 29.71
C THR A 217 13.22 5.10 28.51
N SER A 218 13.48 3.81 28.72
CA SER A 218 13.66 2.82 27.68
C SER A 218 12.57 1.76 27.81
N LEU A 219 11.94 1.40 26.70
CA LEU A 219 10.90 0.38 26.64
C LEU A 219 11.48 -0.90 26.03
N PHE A 220 11.48 -1.99 26.77
CA PHE A 220 11.64 -3.33 26.22
C PHE A 220 10.27 -3.87 25.84
N ALA A 221 10.15 -4.47 24.67
CA ALA A 221 8.92 -5.10 24.22
C ALA A 221 9.18 -6.42 23.50
N ALA A 222 8.29 -7.36 23.75
CA ALA A 222 8.21 -8.65 23.06
C ALA A 222 6.84 -8.74 22.39
N LEU A 223 6.84 -8.86 21.07
CA LEU A 223 5.65 -9.02 20.25
C LEU A 223 5.48 -10.49 19.91
N ASP A 224 4.39 -11.11 20.33
CA ASP A 224 3.99 -12.41 19.79
C ASP A 224 3.55 -12.27 18.33
N VAL A 225 4.27 -12.94 17.46
CA VAL A 225 4.06 -12.86 16.01
C VAL A 225 2.71 -13.44 15.58
N ALA A 226 2.23 -14.45 16.29
CA ALA A 226 1.00 -15.16 15.96
C ALA A 226 -0.26 -14.41 16.42
N SER A 227 -0.28 -13.92 17.66
CA SER A 227 -1.45 -13.23 18.22
C SER A 227 -1.40 -11.71 18.06
N GLY A 228 -0.20 -11.13 17.95
CA GLY A 228 0.02 -9.70 18.02
C GLY A 228 0.04 -9.15 19.45
N PHE A 229 -0.04 -10.02 20.48
CA PHE A 229 0.06 -9.63 21.88
C PHE A 229 1.45 -9.05 22.21
N VAL A 230 1.51 -8.06 23.09
CA VAL A 230 2.77 -7.38 23.43
C VAL A 230 3.00 -7.44 24.93
N ILE A 231 4.12 -8.00 25.31
CA ILE A 231 4.68 -7.87 26.67
C ILE A 231 5.62 -6.68 26.64
N GLY A 232 5.43 -5.69 27.52
CA GLY A 232 6.31 -4.52 27.52
C GLY A 232 6.56 -3.96 28.90
N LYS A 233 7.79 -3.51 29.13
CA LYS A 233 8.20 -2.91 30.42
C LYS A 233 9.19 -1.76 30.21
N CYS A 234 8.95 -0.66 30.90
CA CYS A 234 9.81 0.51 30.90
C CYS A 234 10.91 0.36 31.97
N TYR A 235 12.12 0.79 31.62
CA TYR A 235 13.29 0.82 32.49
C TYR A 235 14.04 2.12 32.32
N LYS A 236 14.74 2.57 33.37
CA LYS A 236 15.59 3.78 33.30
C LYS A 236 16.80 3.60 32.40
N ARG A 237 17.26 2.37 32.19
CA ARG A 237 18.47 2.02 31.41
C ARG A 237 18.17 0.78 30.55
N HIS A 238 18.98 0.60 29.50
CA HIS A 238 18.86 -0.53 28.56
C HIS A 238 20.15 -1.38 28.57
N ARG A 239 20.55 -1.85 29.77
CA ARG A 239 21.74 -2.70 29.95
C ARG A 239 21.33 -4.16 30.00
N ALA A 240 22.33 -5.05 29.98
CA ALA A 240 22.13 -6.49 30.09
C ALA A 240 21.35 -6.92 31.36
N ALA A 241 21.45 -6.16 32.46
CA ALA A 241 20.69 -6.44 33.69
C ALA A 241 19.18 -6.22 33.50
N GLU A 242 18.81 -5.11 32.88
CA GLU A 242 17.42 -4.78 32.56
C GLU A 242 16.84 -5.76 31.55
N PHE A 243 17.62 -6.12 30.51
CA PHE A 243 17.23 -7.13 29.54
C PHE A 243 17.01 -8.51 30.18
N LEU A 244 17.91 -8.95 31.07
CA LEU A 244 17.73 -10.21 31.82
C LEU A 244 16.46 -10.18 32.69
N ASN A 245 16.16 -9.06 33.33
CA ASN A 245 14.91 -8.91 34.08
C ASN A 245 13.69 -8.96 33.17
N PHE A 246 13.78 -8.40 31.96
CA PHE A 246 12.72 -8.49 30.98
C PHE A 246 12.50 -9.93 30.47
N LEU A 247 13.57 -10.68 30.24
CA LEU A 247 13.46 -12.12 29.91
C LEU A 247 12.76 -12.93 31.01
N LYS A 248 13.02 -12.61 32.28
CA LYS A 248 12.31 -13.25 33.40
C LYS A 248 10.82 -12.88 33.45
N GLU A 249 10.46 -11.66 33.07
CA GLU A 249 9.07 -11.24 32.96
C GLU A 249 8.34 -11.98 31.83
N ILE A 250 9.03 -12.23 30.70
CA ILE A 250 8.50 -13.07 29.62
C ILE A 250 8.31 -14.49 30.13
N ASP A 251 9.33 -15.07 30.77
CA ASP A 251 9.31 -16.44 31.31
C ASP A 251 8.13 -16.66 32.27
N ALA A 252 7.80 -15.67 33.08
CA ALA A 252 6.67 -15.73 34.00
C ALA A 252 5.28 -15.66 33.33
N GLN A 253 5.21 -15.22 32.07
CA GLN A 253 3.97 -15.08 31.30
C GLN A 253 3.79 -16.15 30.22
N VAL A 254 4.84 -16.88 29.89
CA VAL A 254 4.79 -17.96 28.89
C VAL A 254 4.15 -19.20 29.50
N PRO A 255 3.14 -19.81 28.86
CA PRO A 255 2.56 -21.07 29.31
C PRO A 255 3.59 -22.20 29.34
N GLU A 256 3.50 -23.07 30.33
CA GLU A 256 4.37 -24.24 30.44
C GLU A 256 4.20 -25.19 29.25
N GLY A 257 5.29 -25.85 28.86
CA GLY A 257 5.28 -26.85 27.78
C GLY A 257 5.27 -26.33 26.36
N LEU A 258 5.54 -25.04 26.18
CA LEU A 258 5.76 -24.43 24.87
C LEU A 258 7.24 -24.16 24.64
N ASP A 259 7.69 -24.39 23.42
CA ASP A 259 8.97 -23.86 22.95
C ASP A 259 8.86 -22.35 22.68
N VAL A 260 9.90 -21.60 23.00
CA VAL A 260 9.92 -20.13 22.84
C VAL A 260 11.03 -19.75 21.86
N HIS A 261 10.63 -19.34 20.67
CA HIS A 261 11.55 -18.81 19.68
C HIS A 261 11.65 -17.29 19.83
N ILE A 262 12.83 -16.80 20.14
CA ILE A 262 13.08 -15.36 20.32
C ILE A 262 13.85 -14.80 19.12
N VAL A 263 13.22 -13.92 18.36
CA VAL A 263 13.87 -13.13 17.33
C VAL A 263 14.33 -11.82 17.95
N MET A 264 15.62 -11.56 17.97
CA MET A 264 16.21 -10.34 18.52
C MET A 264 17.39 -9.85 17.68
N ASP A 265 17.80 -8.59 17.89
CA ASP A 265 18.97 -8.05 17.21
C ASP A 265 20.29 -8.64 17.74
N ASN A 266 21.35 -8.40 16.99
CA ASN A 266 22.69 -8.93 17.29
C ASN A 266 23.48 -8.02 18.25
N TYR A 267 22.81 -7.28 19.14
CA TYR A 267 23.43 -6.33 20.03
C TYR A 267 24.24 -7.00 21.14
N ALA A 268 25.35 -6.37 21.54
CA ALA A 268 26.31 -6.97 22.50
C ALA A 268 25.69 -7.25 23.88
N THR A 269 24.71 -6.44 24.31
CA THR A 269 24.02 -6.61 25.60
C THR A 269 23.28 -7.93 25.69
N HIS A 270 22.78 -8.45 24.56
CA HIS A 270 22.02 -9.71 24.47
C HIS A 270 22.93 -10.97 24.57
N LYS A 271 24.24 -10.80 24.46
CA LYS A 271 25.23 -11.89 24.42
C LYS A 271 26.10 -11.99 25.66
N THR A 272 25.74 -11.29 26.72
CA THR A 272 26.53 -11.29 27.96
C THR A 272 26.52 -12.68 28.64
N PRO A 273 27.57 -13.05 29.41
CA PRO A 273 27.67 -14.33 30.09
C PRO A 273 26.45 -14.66 30.96
N LYS A 274 25.85 -13.65 31.63
CA LYS A 274 24.68 -13.82 32.48
C LYS A 274 23.44 -14.23 31.68
N ILE A 275 23.24 -13.63 30.49
CA ILE A 275 22.11 -13.97 29.61
C ILE A 275 22.31 -15.36 29.01
N LYS A 276 23.55 -15.69 28.54
CA LYS A 276 23.88 -17.01 28.03
C LYS A 276 23.64 -18.09 29.10
N ALA A 277 24.07 -17.86 30.34
CA ALA A 277 23.85 -18.79 31.45
C ALA A 277 22.37 -18.95 31.81
N TRP A 278 21.56 -17.88 31.66
CA TRP A 278 20.12 -17.95 31.90
C TRP A 278 19.41 -18.77 30.81
N LEU A 279 19.77 -18.56 29.54
CA LEU A 279 19.25 -19.30 28.39
C LEU A 279 19.68 -20.79 28.43
N ALA A 280 20.94 -21.07 28.79
CA ALA A 280 21.44 -22.43 28.89
C ALA A 280 20.69 -23.32 29.92
N ARG A 281 20.05 -22.70 30.91
CA ARG A 281 19.20 -23.42 31.89
C ARG A 281 17.75 -23.63 31.42
N ARG A 282 17.44 -23.16 30.21
CA ARG A 282 16.08 -23.17 29.65
C ARG A 282 16.11 -23.66 28.21
N PRO A 283 16.20 -24.97 28.01
CA PRO A 283 16.35 -25.60 26.68
C PRO A 283 15.17 -25.30 25.75
N GLN A 284 14.02 -24.92 26.29
CA GLN A 284 12.84 -24.49 25.51
C GLN A 284 13.00 -23.13 24.84
N TYR A 285 14.07 -22.36 25.15
CA TYR A 285 14.32 -21.04 24.56
C TYR A 285 15.29 -21.15 23.39
N HIS A 286 14.83 -20.82 22.18
CA HIS A 286 15.61 -20.82 20.95
C HIS A 286 15.82 -19.38 20.47
N VAL A 287 17.07 -18.97 20.34
CA VAL A 287 17.40 -17.56 19.99
C VAL A 287 17.81 -17.46 18.53
N HIS A 288 17.15 -16.55 17.80
CA HIS A 288 17.37 -16.24 16.40
C HIS A 288 17.82 -14.79 16.27
N PHE A 289 19.09 -14.59 15.93
CA PHE A 289 19.64 -13.26 15.77
C PHE A 289 19.38 -12.70 14.38
N THR A 290 18.86 -11.48 14.31
CA THR A 290 18.72 -10.78 13.02
C THR A 290 20.10 -10.49 12.42
N PRO A 291 20.21 -10.40 11.08
CA PRO A 291 21.45 -9.98 10.46
C PRO A 291 21.83 -8.55 10.89
N THR A 292 23.11 -8.27 10.99
CA THR A 292 23.60 -6.92 11.30
C THR A 292 23.04 -5.90 10.32
N SER A 293 22.57 -4.77 10.81
CA SER A 293 21.92 -3.70 10.03
C SER A 293 20.62 -4.12 9.32
N ALA A 294 19.92 -5.14 9.82
CA ALA A 294 18.66 -5.63 9.27
C ALA A 294 17.52 -5.65 10.32
N SER A 295 17.42 -4.60 11.16
CA SER A 295 16.34 -4.46 12.15
C SER A 295 14.93 -4.47 11.53
N TRP A 296 14.81 -4.12 10.24
CA TRP A 296 13.56 -4.17 9.51
C TRP A 296 12.90 -5.57 9.45
N ILE A 297 13.67 -6.65 9.69
CA ILE A 297 13.14 -8.01 9.78
C ILE A 297 12.52 -8.31 11.16
N ASN A 298 12.89 -7.54 12.20
CA ASN A 298 12.33 -7.67 13.54
C ASN A 298 10.94 -7.00 13.60
N GLN A 299 9.87 -7.80 13.76
CA GLN A 299 8.50 -7.28 13.66
C GLN A 299 8.12 -6.31 14.77
N VAL A 300 8.74 -6.37 15.94
CA VAL A 300 8.47 -5.45 17.05
C VAL A 300 8.81 -4.00 16.69
N GLU A 301 9.76 -3.77 15.79
CA GLU A 301 10.11 -2.44 15.29
C GLU A 301 8.90 -1.76 14.60
N ARG A 302 8.08 -2.52 13.91
CA ARG A 302 6.84 -2.02 13.33
C ARG A 302 5.85 -1.58 14.40
N TRP A 303 5.77 -2.32 15.50
CA TRP A 303 4.95 -1.95 16.64
C TRP A 303 5.49 -0.68 17.34
N PHE A 304 6.81 -0.55 17.51
CA PHE A 304 7.44 0.68 17.99
C PHE A 304 7.14 1.90 17.11
N ALA A 305 7.13 1.72 15.80
CA ALA A 305 6.75 2.78 14.87
C ALA A 305 5.27 3.18 15.06
N GLU A 306 4.38 2.24 15.36
CA GLU A 306 2.97 2.51 15.66
C GLU A 306 2.81 3.28 16.98
N LEU A 307 3.46 2.85 18.06
CA LEU A 307 3.51 3.57 19.34
C LEU A 307 4.03 5.01 19.14
N ALA A 308 5.15 5.15 18.43
CA ALA A 308 5.74 6.46 18.14
C ALA A 308 4.76 7.37 17.40
N ARG A 309 4.10 6.87 16.36
CA ARG A 309 3.16 7.63 15.54
C ARG A 309 1.88 8.00 16.30
N LYS A 310 1.32 7.06 17.06
CA LYS A 310 0.02 7.24 17.72
C LYS A 310 0.11 7.99 19.05
N ARG A 311 1.21 7.85 19.78
CA ARG A 311 1.32 8.38 21.14
C ARG A 311 2.51 9.32 21.37
N LEU A 312 3.73 8.95 20.94
CA LEU A 312 4.93 9.68 21.34
C LEU A 312 5.13 10.98 20.57
N ARG A 313 4.97 10.97 19.22
CA ARG A 313 5.28 12.14 18.37
C ARG A 313 4.47 13.38 18.72
N ARG A 314 3.23 13.23 19.16
CA ARG A 314 2.31 14.32 19.50
C ARG A 314 1.99 14.36 20.99
N GLY A 315 2.53 13.42 21.77
CA GLY A 315 2.35 13.38 23.21
C GLY A 315 3.02 14.57 23.89
N VAL A 316 2.41 15.03 24.98
CA VAL A 316 2.96 16.00 25.90
C VAL A 316 3.10 15.29 27.25
N HIS A 317 4.32 15.26 27.78
CA HIS A 317 4.62 14.50 28.99
C HIS A 317 5.43 15.38 29.94
N THR A 318 4.83 15.78 31.05
CA THR A 318 5.41 16.65 32.10
C THR A 318 6.31 15.88 33.07
N SER A 319 6.40 14.55 32.93
CA SER A 319 7.28 13.70 33.73
C SER A 319 7.52 12.35 33.06
N VAL A 320 8.62 11.68 33.42
CA VAL A 320 8.91 10.30 32.98
C VAL A 320 7.81 9.34 33.45
N ARG A 321 7.28 9.54 34.67
CA ARG A 321 6.18 8.72 35.23
C ARG A 321 4.93 8.78 34.36
N GLN A 322 4.56 9.97 33.87
CA GLN A 322 3.43 10.14 32.97
C GLN A 322 3.67 9.47 31.62
N LEU A 323 4.85 9.64 31.04
CA LEU A 323 5.27 8.96 29.80
C LEU A 323 5.14 7.44 29.94
N GLU A 324 5.66 6.85 31.01
CA GLU A 324 5.56 5.41 31.27
C GLU A 324 4.15 4.93 31.49
N ALA A 325 3.29 5.72 32.15
CA ALA A 325 1.88 5.43 32.30
C ALA A 325 1.15 5.42 30.97
N ASP A 326 1.44 6.39 30.08
CA ASP A 326 0.87 6.46 28.75
C ASP A 326 1.32 5.29 27.84
N ILE A 327 2.59 4.87 27.96
CA ILE A 327 3.10 3.69 27.26
C ILE A 327 2.38 2.43 27.74
N ARG A 328 2.24 2.23 29.07
CA ARG A 328 1.52 1.08 29.62
C ARG A 328 0.06 1.07 29.16
N ALA A 329 -0.64 2.18 29.26
CA ALA A 329 -2.02 2.30 28.81
C ALA A 329 -2.18 2.03 27.28
N PHE A 330 -1.15 2.34 26.49
CA PHE A 330 -1.14 2.00 25.07
C PHE A 330 -0.98 0.48 24.85
N ILE A 331 -0.10 -0.18 25.59
CA ILE A 331 0.09 -1.63 25.57
C ILE A 331 -1.19 -2.34 25.98
N ASP A 332 -1.79 -1.95 27.12
CA ASP A 332 -3.02 -2.54 27.66
C ASP A 332 -4.18 -2.45 26.64
N ARG A 333 -4.35 -1.27 26.03
CA ARG A 333 -5.38 -1.07 25.00
C ARG A 333 -5.11 -1.89 23.73
N HIS A 334 -3.84 -2.01 23.32
CA HIS A 334 -3.45 -2.85 22.19
C HIS A 334 -3.78 -4.31 22.49
N ASN A 335 -3.49 -4.79 23.68
CA ASN A 335 -3.70 -6.16 24.12
C ASN A 335 -5.17 -6.53 24.36
N GLN A 336 -6.08 -5.56 24.52
CA GLN A 336 -7.53 -5.84 24.52
C GLN A 336 -8.05 -6.37 23.19
N ASN A 337 -7.42 -6.00 22.07
CA ASN A 337 -7.75 -6.51 20.73
C ASN A 337 -6.47 -6.57 19.89
N PRO A 338 -5.56 -7.51 20.19
CA PRO A 338 -4.28 -7.60 19.55
C PRO A 338 -4.47 -8.01 18.09
N ARG A 339 -3.65 -7.45 17.21
CA ARG A 339 -3.66 -7.77 15.78
C ARG A 339 -2.25 -8.07 15.32
N PRO A 340 -1.98 -9.28 14.82
CA PRO A 340 -0.67 -9.64 14.34
C PRO A 340 -0.29 -8.86 13.07
N PHE A 341 0.98 -8.56 12.92
CA PHE A 341 1.52 -8.04 11.69
C PHE A 341 1.77 -9.19 10.72
N LYS A 342 0.91 -9.33 9.72
CA LYS A 342 1.05 -10.41 8.75
C LYS A 342 2.30 -10.20 7.89
N TRP A 343 3.22 -11.15 7.96
CA TRP A 343 4.37 -11.22 7.07
C TRP A 343 3.96 -11.85 5.74
N THR A 344 4.35 -11.25 4.62
CA THR A 344 3.87 -11.67 3.28
C THR A 344 4.98 -12.04 2.31
N LYS A 345 6.23 -11.59 2.55
CA LYS A 345 7.34 -11.84 1.64
C LYS A 345 8.09 -13.10 2.01
N SER A 346 8.38 -13.96 1.04
CA SER A 346 9.29 -15.08 1.25
C SER A 346 10.74 -14.61 1.36
N ALA A 347 11.61 -15.44 1.95
CA ALA A 347 13.04 -15.17 2.04
C ALA A 347 13.65 -14.93 0.64
N ASP A 348 13.29 -15.75 -0.35
CA ASP A 348 13.81 -15.62 -1.71
C ASP A 348 13.38 -14.32 -2.39
N GLN A 349 12.16 -13.85 -2.17
CA GLN A 349 11.71 -12.53 -2.65
C GLN A 349 12.53 -11.38 -2.05
N ILE A 350 12.86 -11.48 -0.76
CA ILE A 350 13.71 -10.51 -0.07
C ILE A 350 15.12 -10.54 -0.64
N LEU A 351 15.72 -11.72 -0.74
CA LEU A 351 17.08 -11.91 -1.26
C LEU A 351 17.19 -11.45 -2.73
N ALA A 352 16.19 -11.75 -3.55
CA ALA A 352 16.14 -11.25 -4.93
C ALA A 352 16.04 -9.71 -4.99
N SER A 353 15.33 -9.08 -4.05
CA SER A 353 15.27 -7.62 -3.95
C SER A 353 16.61 -7.01 -3.56
N VAL A 354 17.30 -7.59 -2.58
CA VAL A 354 18.65 -7.17 -2.15
C VAL A 354 19.64 -7.33 -3.30
N LYS A 355 19.62 -8.46 -4.00
CA LYS A 355 20.48 -8.72 -5.18
C LYS A 355 20.28 -7.64 -6.26
N ARG A 356 19.03 -7.33 -6.62
CA ARG A 356 18.75 -6.26 -7.60
C ARG A 356 19.29 -4.91 -7.16
N PHE A 357 19.19 -4.59 -5.87
CA PHE A 357 19.75 -3.35 -5.34
C PHE A 357 21.27 -3.32 -5.45
N CYS A 358 21.98 -4.41 -5.07
CA CYS A 358 23.44 -4.50 -5.20
C CYS A 358 23.89 -4.31 -6.64
N HIS A 359 23.22 -4.94 -7.61
CA HIS A 359 23.54 -4.77 -9.03
C HIS A 359 23.38 -3.31 -9.51
N LYS A 360 22.28 -2.66 -9.09
CA LYS A 360 22.08 -1.24 -9.41
C LYS A 360 23.16 -0.35 -8.81
N ALA A 361 23.49 -0.55 -7.54
CA ALA A 361 24.55 0.21 -6.86
C ALA A 361 25.90 0.05 -7.55
N GLN A 362 26.26 -1.18 -7.98
CA GLN A 362 27.49 -1.43 -8.77
C GLN A 362 27.46 -0.72 -10.12
N GLN A 363 26.34 -0.78 -10.85
CA GLN A 363 26.22 -0.08 -12.14
C GLN A 363 26.38 1.43 -12.01
N THR A 364 25.83 2.05 -10.95
CA THR A 364 25.98 3.48 -10.70
C THR A 364 27.44 3.83 -10.41
N LEU A 365 28.14 3.06 -9.56
CA LEU A 365 29.56 3.28 -9.27
C LEU A 365 30.45 3.10 -10.50
N CYS A 366 30.15 2.16 -11.40
CA CYS A 366 30.92 1.96 -12.64
C CYS A 366 30.61 3.01 -13.71
N SER A 367 29.52 3.75 -13.64
CA SER A 367 29.16 4.81 -14.59
C SER A 367 29.70 6.19 -14.20
N GLU A 368 30.24 6.34 -12.99
CA GLU A 368 30.88 7.56 -12.48
C GLU A 368 32.41 7.52 -12.55
N LEU A 369 32.99 6.40 -13.01
CA LEU A 369 34.41 6.23 -13.36
C LEU A 369 34.61 6.28 -14.88
#